data_e5fff514a91c53761787dadeeca32180
#
_entry.id   e5fff514a91c53761787dadeeca32180
#
_cell.length_a   1.000
_cell.length_b   1.000
_cell.length_c   1.000
_cell.angle_alpha   90.00
_cell.angle_beta   90.00
_cell.angle_gamma   90.00
#
_symmetry.space_group_name_H-M   'P 1'
#
loop_
_entity.id
_entity.type
_entity.pdbx_description
1 polymer ?
#
loop_
_entity_poly.entity_id
_entity_poly.type
_entity_poly.pdbx_seq_one_letter_code
_entity_poly.pdbx_strand_id
1 'polypeptide(L)'
;MAKGPVALIILDGFACRAETSGNAVAQANKPNFDRYWNQFPHSQLIASGEAVGLPDGQMGNSEVGHMNIGAGRIVYQSLTRINIAIRDGEFFDNEQFLKAAAHAKANGTALHLFGLLSDGGVHSHIEHLKALLQFAKNQGLEKVYVHAFLDGRDVGPKTAKSYIEDVQAKMDELGVGQFATISGRYYAMDRDNRWDRVEKAYSAIAQNDAPKFHDPLEALEASYATGVYDEFFVPTVITNKEGLPVAKVQDNDAVIFFNFRPDRAIQLANVFTNEDFMGFDRGEFRPKNLFFVCMTPYSETVKGVIAYNKTDLSNTVGEVLANNNLRQLRIAETEKYPHVTFFMSGGREGEFPGEKRILVNSPKVATYDLQPEMSAYEVTDALLAEIEGDKQDAIILNFANPDMVGHSGMLEPTIKAIETVDECLGRVVDLILSKGGTAIITADHGNADEVTTIEGNPMTAHTTNPVPVIVTKEGVTLREGGILGDLAPTILDLLNVELPVEMTGKTLIQQ
;
A
#
# COMPACT_ATOMS: atom_id res chain seq x y z
N MET A 1 39.16 -19.35 -3.91
CA MET A 1 38.02 -20.24 -4.09
C MET A 1 36.83 -19.34 -4.46
N ALA A 2 36.08 -19.70 -5.48
CA ALA A 2 34.84 -18.96 -5.80
C ALA A 2 33.94 -19.02 -4.55
N LYS A 3 33.44 -17.87 -4.10
CA LYS A 3 32.46 -17.82 -3.02
C LYS A 3 31.18 -18.49 -3.56
N GLY A 4 30.59 -19.40 -2.78
CA GLY A 4 29.27 -19.96 -3.14
C GLY A 4 28.17 -18.89 -3.19
N PRO A 5 26.97 -19.23 -3.62
CA PRO A 5 25.87 -18.28 -3.79
C PRO A 5 25.38 -17.70 -2.46
N VAL A 6 24.84 -16.49 -2.50
CA VAL A 6 24.02 -15.93 -1.41
C VAL A 6 22.54 -16.16 -1.76
N ALA A 7 21.81 -16.86 -0.89
CA ALA A 7 20.42 -17.18 -1.10
C ALA A 7 19.54 -16.48 -0.06
N LEU A 8 18.52 -15.76 -0.50
CA LEU A 8 17.38 -15.32 0.31
C LEU A 8 16.27 -16.34 0.17
N ILE A 9 15.86 -16.95 1.27
CA ILE A 9 14.80 -17.96 1.35
C ILE A 9 13.68 -17.36 2.18
N ILE A 10 12.54 -17.11 1.54
CA ILE A 10 11.35 -16.51 2.15
C ILE A 10 10.35 -17.62 2.43
N LEU A 11 10.05 -17.85 3.71
CA LEU A 11 8.99 -18.74 4.19
C LEU A 11 7.72 -17.86 4.32
N ASP A 12 6.97 -17.72 3.24
CA ASP A 12 5.85 -16.77 3.15
C ASP A 12 4.81 -17.00 4.25
N GLY A 13 4.47 -15.97 5.01
CA GLY A 13 3.51 -16.07 6.10
C GLY A 13 4.01 -16.71 7.41
N PHE A 14 5.33 -16.96 7.55
CA PHE A 14 5.93 -17.62 8.71
C PHE A 14 6.43 -16.58 9.72
N ALA A 15 5.67 -16.33 10.81
CA ALA A 15 6.07 -15.38 11.85
C ALA A 15 6.34 -16.00 13.21
N CYS A 16 6.95 -15.21 14.08
CA CYS A 16 7.31 -15.57 15.44
C CYS A 16 6.21 -15.14 16.41
N ARG A 17 5.59 -16.11 17.11
CA ARG A 17 4.60 -15.87 18.15
C ARG A 17 4.84 -16.83 19.32
N ALA A 18 4.84 -16.31 20.55
CA ALA A 18 5.08 -17.09 21.74
C ALA A 18 3.90 -18.02 22.11
N GLU A 19 2.67 -17.60 21.78
CA GLU A 19 1.47 -18.39 22.02
C GLU A 19 1.44 -19.62 21.10
N THR A 20 1.20 -20.80 21.67
CA THR A 20 1.15 -22.05 20.91
C THR A 20 -0.23 -22.43 20.42
N SER A 21 -1.29 -21.94 21.08
CA SER A 21 -2.67 -22.20 20.67
C SER A 21 -2.95 -21.58 19.31
N GLY A 22 -3.46 -22.36 18.36
CA GLY A 22 -3.74 -21.93 16.99
C GLY A 22 -2.51 -21.56 16.16
N ASN A 23 -1.31 -21.83 16.66
CA ASN A 23 -0.03 -21.47 16.04
C ASN A 23 0.57 -22.70 15.34
N ALA A 24 0.42 -22.76 14.02
CA ALA A 24 0.96 -23.87 13.23
C ALA A 24 2.50 -23.85 13.22
N VAL A 25 3.13 -22.67 13.26
CA VAL A 25 4.59 -22.52 13.30
C VAL A 25 5.18 -23.16 14.56
N ALA A 26 4.54 -22.91 15.72
CA ALA A 26 5.00 -23.45 17.00
C ALA A 26 4.72 -24.96 17.14
N GLN A 27 3.66 -25.48 16.51
CA GLN A 27 3.23 -26.87 16.65
C GLN A 27 3.86 -27.82 15.62
N ALA A 28 4.32 -27.29 14.48
CA ALA A 28 4.94 -28.10 13.43
C ALA A 28 6.29 -28.70 13.89
N ASN A 29 6.55 -29.95 13.47
CA ASN A 29 7.86 -30.58 13.58
C ASN A 29 8.79 -30.04 12.49
N LYS A 30 9.67 -29.10 12.83
CA LYS A 30 10.53 -28.38 11.90
C LYS A 30 12.04 -28.47 12.27
N PRO A 31 12.60 -29.69 12.28
CA PRO A 31 13.94 -29.94 12.80
C PRO A 31 15.04 -29.18 12.04
N ASN A 32 14.86 -28.89 10.75
CA ASN A 32 15.85 -28.15 9.96
C ASN A 32 15.87 -26.68 10.32
N PHE A 33 14.68 -26.03 10.40
CA PHE A 33 14.59 -24.64 10.85
C PHE A 33 15.15 -24.48 12.26
N ASP A 34 14.76 -25.35 13.19
CA ASP A 34 15.21 -25.32 14.58
C ASP A 34 16.71 -25.55 14.69
N ARG A 35 17.29 -26.42 13.86
CA ARG A 35 18.75 -26.62 13.76
C ARG A 35 19.46 -25.35 13.31
N TYR A 36 19.00 -24.67 12.24
CA TYR A 36 19.62 -23.43 11.75
C TYR A 36 19.46 -22.29 12.74
N TRP A 37 18.29 -22.17 13.38
CA TRP A 37 18.04 -21.19 14.43
C TRP A 37 19.02 -21.35 15.60
N ASN A 38 19.28 -22.56 16.04
CA ASN A 38 20.17 -22.83 17.15
C ASN A 38 21.68 -22.75 16.78
N GLN A 39 22.03 -22.97 15.52
CA GLN A 39 23.41 -23.06 15.06
C GLN A 39 23.95 -21.72 14.58
N PHE A 40 23.13 -20.87 13.99
CA PHE A 40 23.57 -19.66 13.30
C PHE A 40 23.02 -18.38 13.95
N PRO A 41 23.66 -17.22 13.69
CA PRO A 41 23.14 -15.93 14.11
C PRO A 41 21.72 -15.71 13.61
N HIS A 42 20.85 -15.29 14.50
CA HIS A 42 19.44 -15.04 14.21
C HIS A 42 18.90 -13.83 14.96
N SER A 43 17.81 -13.27 14.49
CA SER A 43 17.07 -12.17 15.09
C SER A 43 15.62 -12.19 14.56
N GLN A 44 14.87 -11.12 14.80
CA GLN A 44 13.53 -10.93 14.29
C GLN A 44 13.46 -9.61 13.54
N LEU A 45 12.61 -9.56 12.49
CA LEU A 45 12.35 -8.37 11.69
C LEU A 45 10.91 -7.90 11.91
N ILE A 46 10.73 -6.58 11.92
CA ILE A 46 9.40 -5.97 11.90
C ILE A 46 8.88 -6.04 10.48
N ALA A 47 7.72 -6.68 10.28
CA ALA A 47 7.10 -6.94 8.98
C ALA A 47 5.69 -6.36 8.86
N SER A 48 5.35 -5.34 9.67
CA SER A 48 4.02 -4.70 9.72
C SER A 48 4.12 -3.21 9.99
N GLY A 49 3.01 -2.51 9.83
CA GLY A 49 2.90 -1.08 10.12
C GLY A 49 3.88 -0.20 9.35
N GLU A 50 4.32 0.90 9.94
CA GLU A 50 5.20 1.89 9.30
C GLU A 50 6.55 1.30 8.86
N ALA A 51 7.02 0.24 9.49
CA ALA A 51 8.26 -0.44 9.12
C ALA A 51 8.22 -1.10 7.72
N VAL A 52 7.04 -1.25 7.16
CA VAL A 52 6.82 -1.73 5.78
C VAL A 52 6.03 -0.73 4.93
N GLY A 53 5.88 0.51 5.41
CA GLY A 53 5.20 1.59 4.68
C GLY A 53 3.67 1.56 4.75
N LEU A 54 3.11 0.82 5.70
CA LEU A 54 1.67 0.76 6.00
C LEU A 54 1.33 1.63 7.22
N PRO A 55 0.05 1.97 7.44
CA PRO A 55 -0.37 2.60 8.69
C PRO A 55 0.06 1.80 9.92
N ASP A 56 0.27 2.49 11.05
CA ASP A 56 0.63 1.84 12.31
C ASP A 56 -0.42 0.78 12.71
N GLY A 57 0.08 -0.37 13.19
CA GLY A 57 -0.77 -1.51 13.58
C GLY A 57 -1.39 -2.30 12.42
N GLN A 58 -1.18 -1.91 11.17
CA GLN A 58 -1.67 -2.68 10.01
C GLN A 58 -0.74 -3.86 9.73
N MET A 59 -1.33 -5.05 9.55
CA MET A 59 -0.61 -6.27 9.16
C MET A 59 0.05 -6.12 7.80
N GLY A 60 1.25 -6.69 7.64
CA GLY A 60 1.93 -6.78 6.34
C GLY A 60 1.22 -7.71 5.37
N ASN A 61 1.72 -7.75 4.15
CA ASN A 61 1.29 -8.66 3.10
C ASN A 61 2.45 -8.95 2.14
N SER A 62 2.30 -9.95 1.27
CA SER A 62 3.38 -10.38 0.38
C SER A 62 3.81 -9.32 -0.63
N GLU A 63 2.88 -8.52 -1.17
CA GLU A 63 3.19 -7.45 -2.12
C GLU A 63 4.09 -6.39 -1.48
N VAL A 64 3.66 -5.86 -0.35
CA VAL A 64 4.39 -4.83 0.41
C VAL A 64 5.69 -5.40 0.96
N GLY A 65 5.68 -6.61 1.52
CA GLY A 65 6.87 -7.27 2.07
C GLY A 65 7.97 -7.44 1.03
N HIS A 66 7.64 -8.05 -0.11
CA HIS A 66 8.63 -8.27 -1.18
C HIS A 66 9.11 -6.97 -1.82
N MET A 67 8.24 -5.95 -1.92
CA MET A 67 8.62 -4.64 -2.41
C MET A 67 9.66 -3.96 -1.49
N ASN A 68 9.45 -3.99 -0.18
CA ASN A 68 10.42 -3.46 0.79
C ASN A 68 11.74 -4.23 0.78
N ILE A 69 11.68 -5.58 0.71
CA ILE A 69 12.85 -6.44 0.60
C ILE A 69 13.67 -6.06 -0.63
N GLY A 70 13.03 -5.99 -1.80
CA GLY A 70 13.71 -5.69 -3.06
C GLY A 70 14.24 -4.27 -3.16
N ALA A 71 13.52 -3.30 -2.61
CA ALA A 71 13.90 -1.90 -2.63
C ALA A 71 15.03 -1.55 -1.64
N GLY A 72 15.28 -2.38 -0.62
CA GLY A 72 16.27 -2.09 0.42
C GLY A 72 15.96 -0.84 1.25
N ARG A 73 14.68 -0.49 1.35
CA ARG A 73 14.16 0.69 2.05
C ARG A 73 12.68 0.54 2.36
N ILE A 74 12.16 1.36 3.25
CA ILE A 74 10.71 1.43 3.48
C ILE A 74 10.05 2.07 2.26
N VAL A 75 9.12 1.37 1.63
CA VAL A 75 8.30 1.87 0.53
C VAL A 75 6.94 2.27 1.07
N TYR A 76 6.78 3.54 1.36
CA TYR A 76 5.54 4.05 1.93
C TYR A 76 4.38 4.02 0.94
N GLN A 77 3.27 3.39 1.34
CA GLN A 77 2.01 3.49 0.63
C GLN A 77 1.46 4.92 0.73
N SER A 78 0.63 5.34 -0.23
CA SER A 78 0.17 6.73 -0.33
C SER A 78 -0.43 7.27 0.96
N LEU A 79 -1.30 6.52 1.63
CA LEU A 79 -1.90 6.92 2.91
C LEU A 79 -0.83 7.20 3.97
N THR A 80 0.07 6.26 4.19
CA THR A 80 1.13 6.36 5.20
C THR A 80 2.10 7.49 4.87
N ARG A 81 2.48 7.64 3.59
CA ARG A 81 3.36 8.72 3.12
C ARG A 81 2.77 10.11 3.43
N ILE A 82 1.48 10.30 3.17
CA ILE A 82 0.82 11.57 3.44
C ILE A 82 0.65 11.79 4.95
N ASN A 83 0.30 10.75 5.71
CA ASN A 83 0.20 10.84 7.17
C ASN A 83 1.53 11.25 7.80
N ILE A 84 2.64 10.68 7.36
CA ILE A 84 3.99 11.03 7.82
C ILE A 84 4.32 12.48 7.44
N ALA A 85 4.02 12.89 6.21
CA ALA A 85 4.24 14.28 5.78
C ALA A 85 3.45 15.29 6.64
N ILE A 86 2.23 14.95 7.06
CA ILE A 86 1.44 15.77 7.98
C ILE A 86 2.09 15.80 9.37
N ARG A 87 2.46 14.64 9.91
CA ARG A 87 3.10 14.51 11.23
C ARG A 87 4.39 15.31 11.33
N ASP A 88 5.22 15.21 10.30
CA ASP A 88 6.56 15.81 10.27
C ASP A 88 6.55 17.27 9.75
N GLY A 89 5.40 17.77 9.30
CA GLY A 89 5.20 19.14 8.84
C GLY A 89 5.47 19.38 7.35
N GLU A 90 6.06 18.43 6.63
CA GLU A 90 6.40 18.56 5.21
C GLU A 90 5.16 18.75 4.32
N PHE A 91 3.99 18.28 4.75
CA PHE A 91 2.72 18.46 4.06
C PHE A 91 2.41 19.94 3.80
N PHE A 92 2.72 20.80 4.78
CA PHE A 92 2.42 22.24 4.74
C PHE A 92 3.38 23.02 3.83
N ASP A 93 4.52 22.41 3.46
CA ASP A 93 5.52 22.95 2.55
C ASP A 93 5.43 22.31 1.14
N ASN A 94 4.39 21.51 0.87
CA ASN A 94 4.21 20.90 -0.44
C ASN A 94 4.12 21.97 -1.53
N GLU A 95 5.00 21.91 -2.52
CA GLU A 95 5.17 22.90 -3.57
C GLU A 95 3.86 23.17 -4.34
N GLN A 96 3.08 22.13 -4.63
CA GLN A 96 1.86 22.27 -5.42
C GLN A 96 0.72 22.89 -4.61
N PHE A 97 0.65 22.59 -3.32
CA PHE A 97 -0.29 23.27 -2.42
C PHE A 97 0.04 24.74 -2.27
N LEU A 98 1.32 25.10 -2.11
CA LEU A 98 1.77 26.48 -2.04
C LEU A 98 1.45 27.23 -3.34
N LYS A 99 1.64 26.62 -4.50
CA LYS A 99 1.27 27.19 -5.80
C LYS A 99 -0.24 27.39 -5.94
N ALA A 100 -1.06 26.44 -5.46
CA ALA A 100 -2.52 26.57 -5.44
C ALA A 100 -2.96 27.75 -4.59
N ALA A 101 -2.41 27.89 -3.38
CA ALA A 101 -2.68 29.04 -2.51
C ALA A 101 -2.23 30.38 -3.14
N ALA A 102 -1.05 30.41 -3.74
CA ALA A 102 -0.55 31.60 -4.45
C ALA A 102 -1.44 31.98 -5.64
N HIS A 103 -1.92 31.01 -6.41
CA HIS A 103 -2.84 31.22 -7.54
C HIS A 103 -4.16 31.85 -7.06
N ALA A 104 -4.79 31.28 -6.03
CA ALA A 104 -6.03 31.82 -5.47
C ALA A 104 -5.85 33.26 -4.95
N LYS A 105 -4.75 33.52 -4.22
CA LYS A 105 -4.42 34.87 -3.73
C LYS A 105 -4.20 35.87 -4.84
N ALA A 106 -3.40 35.52 -5.85
CA ALA A 106 -3.07 36.41 -6.97
C ALA A 106 -4.31 36.82 -7.78
N ASN A 107 -5.30 35.94 -7.87
CA ASN A 107 -6.55 36.19 -8.59
C ASN A 107 -7.70 36.70 -7.68
N GLY A 108 -7.51 36.72 -6.36
CA GLY A 108 -8.55 37.05 -5.39
C GLY A 108 -9.72 36.04 -5.37
N THR A 109 -9.44 34.79 -5.77
CA THR A 109 -10.41 33.72 -5.98
C THR A 109 -10.40 32.70 -4.82
N ALA A 110 -11.05 31.56 -4.98
CA ALA A 110 -11.24 30.56 -3.93
C ALA A 110 -10.29 29.35 -4.06
N LEU A 111 -10.11 28.66 -2.94
CA LEU A 111 -9.59 27.31 -2.88
C LEU A 111 -10.74 26.33 -2.62
N HIS A 112 -10.88 25.34 -3.48
CA HIS A 112 -11.86 24.26 -3.36
C HIS A 112 -11.16 22.95 -3.00
N LEU A 113 -11.73 22.20 -2.06
CA LEU A 113 -11.22 20.91 -1.59
C LEU A 113 -12.23 19.82 -1.97
N PHE A 114 -11.82 18.88 -2.82
CA PHE A 114 -12.64 17.75 -3.28
C PHE A 114 -12.14 16.45 -2.64
N GLY A 115 -13.04 15.59 -2.20
CA GLY A 115 -12.67 14.24 -1.83
C GLY A 115 -13.66 13.51 -0.96
N LEU A 116 -13.36 12.21 -0.78
CA LEU A 116 -14.15 11.30 0.03
C LEU A 116 -13.97 11.62 1.51
N LEU A 117 -15.10 11.82 2.20
CA LEU A 117 -15.16 12.23 3.60
C LEU A 117 -15.38 11.01 4.50
N SER A 118 -14.31 10.33 4.87
CA SER A 118 -14.28 9.25 5.87
C SER A 118 -12.87 8.99 6.39
N ASP A 119 -12.76 8.13 7.39
CA ASP A 119 -11.51 7.59 7.93
C ASP A 119 -11.17 6.20 7.36
N GLY A 120 -11.90 5.74 6.35
CA GLY A 120 -11.72 4.40 5.77
C GLY A 120 -10.33 4.14 5.17
N GLY A 121 -9.61 5.19 4.76
CA GLY A 121 -8.20 5.08 4.33
C GLY A 121 -7.97 4.34 3.01
N VAL A 122 -9.02 4.07 2.23
CA VAL A 122 -8.93 3.37 0.94
C VAL A 122 -8.68 4.34 -0.21
N HIS A 123 -9.44 5.42 -0.29
CA HIS A 123 -9.34 6.44 -1.33
C HIS A 123 -8.80 7.77 -0.84
N SER A 124 -9.07 8.08 0.42
CA SER A 124 -8.76 9.34 1.10
C SER A 124 -8.71 9.11 2.60
N HIS A 125 -8.39 10.15 3.34
CA HIS A 125 -8.54 10.14 4.80
C HIS A 125 -8.97 11.51 5.30
N ILE A 126 -9.89 11.55 6.29
CA ILE A 126 -10.44 12.78 6.86
C ILE A 126 -9.34 13.70 7.44
N GLU A 127 -8.28 13.12 8.02
CA GLU A 127 -7.15 13.89 8.55
C GLU A 127 -6.39 14.67 7.46
N HIS A 128 -6.39 14.17 6.20
CA HIS A 128 -5.81 14.91 5.09
C HIS A 128 -6.62 16.17 4.75
N LEU A 129 -7.96 16.08 4.82
CA LEU A 129 -8.84 17.24 4.65
C LEU A 129 -8.62 18.26 5.78
N LYS A 130 -8.55 17.81 7.04
CA LYS A 130 -8.26 18.68 8.18
C LYS A 130 -6.89 19.35 8.05
N ALA A 131 -5.89 18.64 7.57
CA ALA A 131 -4.57 19.21 7.29
C ALA A 131 -4.61 20.26 6.17
N LEU A 132 -5.41 20.05 5.11
CA LEU A 132 -5.62 21.07 4.06
C LEU A 132 -6.34 22.31 4.58
N LEU A 133 -7.29 22.18 5.49
CA LEU A 133 -7.93 23.32 6.17
C LEU A 133 -6.92 24.09 7.02
N GLN A 134 -6.06 23.38 7.76
CA GLN A 134 -4.96 24.00 8.53
C GLN A 134 -3.96 24.70 7.59
N PHE A 135 -3.61 24.06 6.48
CA PHE A 135 -2.77 24.64 5.43
C PHE A 135 -3.38 25.96 4.90
N ALA A 136 -4.66 25.94 4.55
CA ALA A 136 -5.37 27.12 4.07
C ALA A 136 -5.35 28.27 5.10
N LYS A 137 -5.55 27.95 6.38
CA LYS A 137 -5.40 28.91 7.49
C LYS A 137 -3.98 29.48 7.56
N ASN A 138 -2.97 28.62 7.51
CA ASN A 138 -1.55 29.03 7.57
C ASN A 138 -1.21 29.96 6.40
N GLN A 139 -1.80 29.74 5.22
CA GLN A 139 -1.64 30.56 4.05
C GLN A 139 -2.50 31.85 4.07
N GLY A 140 -3.36 32.04 5.06
CA GLY A 140 -4.23 33.21 5.15
C GLY A 140 -5.30 33.28 4.04
N LEU A 141 -5.78 32.11 3.59
CA LEU A 141 -6.90 32.03 2.65
C LEU A 141 -8.22 32.20 3.38
N GLU A 142 -9.09 33.07 2.87
CA GLU A 142 -10.42 33.32 3.45
C GLU A 142 -11.52 32.58 2.74
N LYS A 143 -11.39 32.38 1.41
CA LYS A 143 -12.37 31.70 0.55
C LYS A 143 -11.97 30.25 0.35
N VAL A 144 -12.39 29.37 1.28
CA VAL A 144 -12.06 27.94 1.25
C VAL A 144 -13.35 27.13 1.34
N TYR A 145 -13.57 26.27 0.36
CA TYR A 145 -14.84 25.55 0.21
C TYR A 145 -14.60 24.05 0.05
N VAL A 146 -15.37 23.25 0.80
CA VAL A 146 -15.31 21.78 0.76
C VAL A 146 -16.46 21.22 -0.04
N HIS A 147 -16.13 20.37 -1.00
CA HIS A 147 -17.05 19.53 -1.75
C HIS A 147 -16.86 18.10 -1.26
N ALA A 148 -17.66 17.72 -0.27
CA ALA A 148 -17.52 16.44 0.41
C ALA A 148 -18.24 15.31 -0.33
N PHE A 149 -17.52 14.19 -0.52
CA PHE A 149 -18.14 12.97 -1.05
C PHE A 149 -18.34 11.99 0.12
N LEU A 150 -19.59 11.53 0.30
CA LEU A 150 -19.96 10.63 1.39
C LEU A 150 -19.65 9.19 0.99
N ASP A 151 -19.13 8.41 1.95
CA ASP A 151 -18.58 7.09 1.72
C ASP A 151 -19.65 5.99 1.76
N GLY A 152 -19.96 5.44 2.91
CA GLY A 152 -20.95 4.38 3.10
C GLY A 152 -20.57 3.02 2.50
N ARG A 153 -19.35 2.86 2.01
CA ARG A 153 -18.83 1.63 1.39
C ARG A 153 -17.55 1.12 2.03
N ASP A 154 -16.56 1.99 2.22
CA ASP A 154 -15.30 1.67 2.91
C ASP A 154 -15.47 1.78 4.43
N VAL A 155 -16.53 2.44 4.86
CA VAL A 155 -17.01 2.55 6.24
C VAL A 155 -18.50 2.22 6.31
N GLY A 156 -19.10 2.25 7.49
CA GLY A 156 -20.52 1.95 7.68
C GLY A 156 -21.44 2.83 6.81
N PRO A 157 -22.61 2.30 6.38
CA PRO A 157 -23.46 2.96 5.38
C PRO A 157 -24.17 4.23 5.88
N LYS A 158 -24.11 4.53 7.19
CA LYS A 158 -24.74 5.67 7.88
C LYS A 158 -23.79 6.33 8.86
N THR A 159 -22.58 6.67 8.44
CA THR A 159 -21.53 7.23 9.30
C THR A 159 -21.21 8.69 8.97
N ALA A 160 -21.74 9.23 7.89
CA ALA A 160 -21.40 10.56 7.38
C ALA A 160 -21.64 11.68 8.41
N LYS A 161 -22.64 11.53 9.29
CA LYS A 161 -22.95 12.55 10.31
C LYS A 161 -21.74 12.90 11.15
N SER A 162 -21.07 11.89 11.72
CA SER A 162 -19.91 12.10 12.59
C SER A 162 -18.73 12.76 11.87
N TYR A 163 -18.51 12.42 10.60
CA TYR A 163 -17.45 13.02 9.78
C TYR A 163 -17.77 14.48 9.42
N ILE A 164 -19.02 14.80 9.09
CA ILE A 164 -19.44 16.18 8.81
C ILE A 164 -19.27 17.04 10.09
N GLU A 165 -19.72 16.54 11.24
CA GLU A 165 -19.58 17.22 12.53
C GLU A 165 -18.10 17.46 12.90
N ASP A 166 -17.25 16.48 12.70
CA ASP A 166 -15.81 16.56 12.98
C ASP A 166 -15.12 17.62 12.10
N VAL A 167 -15.39 17.62 10.79
CA VAL A 167 -14.82 18.63 9.89
C VAL A 167 -15.41 20.02 10.16
N GLN A 168 -16.70 20.13 10.47
CA GLN A 168 -17.30 21.41 10.84
C GLN A 168 -16.64 21.98 12.11
N ALA A 169 -16.43 21.15 13.13
CA ALA A 169 -15.72 21.56 14.36
C ALA A 169 -14.30 22.06 14.03
N LYS A 170 -13.59 21.41 13.11
CA LYS A 170 -12.26 21.86 12.67
C LYS A 170 -12.32 23.18 11.90
N MET A 171 -13.28 23.38 11.05
CA MET A 171 -13.52 24.65 10.35
C MET A 171 -13.80 25.79 11.34
N ASP A 172 -14.63 25.53 12.34
CA ASP A 172 -14.98 26.50 13.39
C ASP A 172 -13.75 26.87 14.26
N GLU A 173 -12.96 25.87 14.64
CA GLU A 173 -11.68 26.07 15.37
C GLU A 173 -10.72 26.97 14.59
N LEU A 174 -10.58 26.73 13.30
CA LEU A 174 -9.63 27.45 12.45
C LEU A 174 -10.18 28.82 11.98
N GLY A 175 -11.49 28.99 11.99
CA GLY A 175 -12.18 30.16 11.42
C GLY A 175 -12.03 30.23 9.90
N VAL A 176 -11.89 29.07 9.22
CA VAL A 176 -11.76 28.98 7.75
C VAL A 176 -12.40 27.69 7.25
N GLY A 177 -12.99 27.78 6.06
CA GLY A 177 -13.64 26.66 5.39
C GLY A 177 -15.17 26.65 5.59
N GLN A 178 -15.88 26.21 4.56
CA GLN A 178 -17.31 25.99 4.55
C GLN A 178 -17.63 24.82 3.61
N PHE A 179 -18.64 24.02 3.96
CA PHE A 179 -19.21 23.08 2.99
C PHE A 179 -19.94 23.83 1.89
N ALA A 180 -19.62 23.55 0.63
CA ALA A 180 -20.30 24.09 -0.54
C ALA A 180 -21.25 23.09 -1.19
N THR A 181 -20.82 21.81 -1.28
CA THR A 181 -21.67 20.73 -1.78
C THR A 181 -21.40 19.44 -0.99
N ILE A 182 -22.42 18.57 -0.96
CA ILE A 182 -22.30 17.20 -0.47
C ILE A 182 -22.85 16.27 -1.55
N SER A 183 -22.17 15.15 -1.79
CA SER A 183 -22.53 14.17 -2.81
C SER A 183 -22.15 12.77 -2.35
N GLY A 184 -22.99 11.78 -2.54
CA GLY A 184 -22.57 10.38 -2.37
C GLY A 184 -21.50 9.98 -3.38
N ARG A 185 -20.61 9.11 -2.97
CA ARG A 185 -19.53 8.60 -3.84
C ARG A 185 -20.04 7.90 -5.10
N TYR A 186 -21.25 7.38 -5.07
CA TYR A 186 -21.92 6.80 -6.22
C TYR A 186 -21.97 7.75 -7.42
N TYR A 187 -22.10 9.06 -7.18
CA TYR A 187 -22.11 10.11 -8.19
C TYR A 187 -20.72 10.70 -8.45
N ALA A 188 -20.05 11.15 -7.41
CA ALA A 188 -18.81 11.91 -7.51
C ALA A 188 -17.59 11.05 -7.77
N MET A 189 -17.68 9.75 -7.55
CA MET A 189 -16.55 8.80 -7.62
C MET A 189 -16.88 7.57 -8.47
N ASP A 190 -17.62 7.77 -9.56
CA ASP A 190 -17.85 6.74 -10.56
C ASP A 190 -16.53 6.35 -11.26
N ARG A 191 -16.38 5.08 -11.66
CA ARG A 191 -15.26 4.57 -12.45
C ARG A 191 -15.68 3.74 -13.67
N ASP A 192 -17.00 3.67 -13.92
CA ASP A 192 -17.57 2.80 -14.95
C ASP A 192 -18.11 3.60 -16.15
N ASN A 193 -17.66 4.89 -16.31
CA ASN A 193 -18.11 5.84 -17.34
C ASN A 193 -19.61 6.09 -17.34
N ARG A 194 -20.24 6.04 -16.17
CA ARG A 194 -21.63 6.41 -15.97
C ARG A 194 -21.72 7.93 -15.84
N TRP A 195 -21.63 8.57 -17.00
CA TRP A 195 -21.57 10.03 -17.07
C TRP A 195 -22.83 10.69 -16.52
N ASP A 196 -23.98 10.04 -16.60
CA ASP A 196 -25.23 10.44 -15.96
C ASP A 196 -25.12 10.65 -14.43
N ARG A 197 -24.17 9.95 -13.78
CA ARG A 197 -23.86 10.12 -12.36
C ARG A 197 -22.90 11.28 -12.13
N VAL A 198 -21.80 11.29 -12.87
CA VAL A 198 -20.73 12.29 -12.75
C VAL A 198 -21.26 13.69 -13.08
N GLU A 199 -22.15 13.82 -14.07
CA GLU A 199 -22.80 15.07 -14.45
C GLU A 199 -23.56 15.70 -13.27
N LYS A 200 -24.28 14.92 -12.48
CA LYS A 200 -25.01 15.43 -11.30
C LYS A 200 -24.06 16.01 -10.24
N ALA A 201 -22.94 15.36 -9.99
CA ALA A 201 -21.92 15.88 -9.09
C ALA A 201 -21.27 17.16 -9.64
N TYR A 202 -20.92 17.16 -10.92
CA TYR A 202 -20.38 18.34 -11.60
C TYR A 202 -21.35 19.53 -11.58
N SER A 203 -22.63 19.29 -11.88
CA SER A 203 -23.67 20.34 -11.89
C SER A 203 -23.84 20.98 -10.51
N ALA A 204 -23.80 20.18 -9.45
CA ALA A 204 -23.80 20.73 -8.08
C ALA A 204 -22.56 21.59 -7.81
N ILE A 205 -21.36 21.11 -8.17
CA ILE A 205 -20.08 21.76 -7.85
C ILE A 205 -19.82 23.02 -8.70
N ALA A 206 -20.10 22.97 -10.02
CA ALA A 206 -19.72 24.01 -10.96
C ALA A 206 -20.88 24.94 -11.37
N GLN A 207 -22.15 24.47 -11.25
CA GLN A 207 -23.31 25.21 -11.75
C GLN A 207 -24.28 25.61 -10.64
N ASN A 208 -24.15 25.07 -9.40
CA ASN A 208 -25.11 25.17 -8.32
C ASN A 208 -26.52 24.62 -8.73
N ASP A 209 -26.53 23.68 -9.69
CA ASP A 209 -27.73 23.04 -10.19
C ASP A 209 -27.92 21.67 -9.51
N ALA A 210 -28.54 21.71 -8.34
CA ALA A 210 -28.87 20.55 -7.52
C ALA A 210 -29.86 20.98 -6.41
N PRO A 211 -30.46 20.03 -5.69
CA PRO A 211 -31.23 20.32 -4.47
C PRO A 211 -30.42 21.18 -3.50
N LYS A 212 -31.11 22.08 -2.79
CA LYS A 212 -30.47 23.06 -1.90
C LYS A 212 -30.92 22.87 -0.47
N PHE A 213 -29.97 22.89 0.44
CA PHE A 213 -30.18 22.85 1.90
C PHE A 213 -29.30 23.89 2.58
N HIS A 214 -29.79 24.40 3.69
CA HIS A 214 -29.05 25.37 4.48
C HIS A 214 -27.92 24.73 5.31
N ASP A 215 -28.16 23.52 5.80
CA ASP A 215 -27.26 22.80 6.68
C ASP A 215 -26.95 21.40 6.10
N PRO A 216 -25.67 20.97 6.06
CA PRO A 216 -25.30 19.63 5.64
C PRO A 216 -26.00 18.51 6.40
N LEU A 217 -26.23 18.68 7.71
CA LEU A 217 -26.88 17.67 8.54
C LEU A 217 -28.37 17.59 8.28
N GLU A 218 -29.05 18.72 8.03
CA GLU A 218 -30.45 18.73 7.59
C GLU A 218 -30.63 17.97 6.27
N ALA A 219 -29.72 18.19 5.31
CA ALA A 219 -29.74 17.48 4.05
C ALA A 219 -29.55 15.96 4.25
N LEU A 220 -28.65 15.58 5.14
CA LEU A 220 -28.36 14.19 5.48
C LEU A 220 -29.58 13.51 6.14
N GLU A 221 -30.19 14.16 7.12
CA GLU A 221 -31.38 13.65 7.81
C GLU A 221 -32.57 13.50 6.86
N ALA A 222 -32.78 14.46 5.97
CA ALA A 222 -33.83 14.38 4.94
C ALA A 222 -33.62 13.20 3.99
N SER A 223 -32.36 12.93 3.59
CA SER A 223 -32.00 11.78 2.77
C SER A 223 -32.25 10.46 3.50
N TYR A 224 -31.82 10.36 4.75
CA TYR A 224 -32.00 9.15 5.57
C TYR A 224 -33.47 8.83 5.81
N ALA A 225 -34.31 9.85 5.96
CA ALA A 225 -35.77 9.68 6.10
C ALA A 225 -36.41 9.01 4.88
N THR A 226 -35.80 9.12 3.70
CA THR A 226 -36.25 8.44 2.47
C THR A 226 -35.57 7.09 2.23
N GLY A 227 -34.69 6.65 3.12
CA GLY A 227 -33.96 5.40 2.97
C GLY A 227 -32.73 5.49 2.06
N VAL A 228 -32.32 6.68 1.68
CA VAL A 228 -31.09 6.92 0.88
C VAL A 228 -29.94 7.28 1.82
N TYR A 229 -28.90 6.43 1.84
CA TYR A 229 -27.77 6.53 2.75
C TYR A 229 -26.53 7.12 2.04
N ASP A 230 -25.43 7.22 2.78
CA ASP A 230 -24.22 7.94 2.43
C ASP A 230 -23.73 7.71 1.00
N GLU A 231 -23.54 6.46 0.58
CA GLU A 231 -23.01 6.11 -0.74
C GLU A 231 -23.86 6.70 -1.88
N PHE A 232 -25.19 6.69 -1.71
CA PHE A 232 -26.16 7.07 -2.72
C PHE A 232 -26.77 8.47 -2.49
N PHE A 233 -26.19 9.24 -1.59
CA PHE A 233 -26.67 10.59 -1.29
C PHE A 233 -26.66 11.46 -2.56
N VAL A 234 -27.82 12.01 -2.89
CA VAL A 234 -27.99 12.83 -4.12
C VAL A 234 -27.17 14.11 -3.99
N PRO A 235 -26.37 14.48 -5.01
CA PRO A 235 -25.60 15.72 -5.00
C PRO A 235 -26.47 16.92 -4.60
N THR A 236 -26.00 17.69 -3.62
CA THR A 236 -26.74 18.75 -2.95
C THR A 236 -25.87 19.98 -2.75
N VAL A 237 -26.40 21.14 -3.02
CA VAL A 237 -25.75 22.45 -2.80
C VAL A 237 -26.09 22.97 -1.42
N ILE A 238 -25.07 23.45 -0.69
CA ILE A 238 -25.26 24.09 0.60
C ILE A 238 -25.42 25.60 0.40
N THR A 239 -26.38 26.18 1.10
CA THR A 239 -26.70 27.61 1.02
C THR A 239 -26.39 28.34 2.31
N ASN A 240 -26.15 29.64 2.20
CA ASN A 240 -26.05 30.53 3.34
C ASN A 240 -27.45 30.85 3.96
N LYS A 241 -27.49 31.69 4.99
CA LYS A 241 -28.74 32.08 5.70
C LYS A 241 -29.74 32.79 4.81
N GLU A 242 -29.28 33.41 3.75
CA GLU A 242 -30.13 34.09 2.74
C GLU A 242 -30.63 33.12 1.64
N GLY A 243 -30.32 31.83 1.73
CA GLY A 243 -30.70 30.82 0.74
C GLY A 243 -29.87 30.84 -0.55
N LEU A 244 -28.77 31.61 -0.56
CA LEU A 244 -27.87 31.66 -1.71
C LEU A 244 -26.81 30.56 -1.58
N PRO A 245 -26.42 29.91 -2.68
CA PRO A 245 -25.32 28.92 -2.65
C PRO A 245 -24.06 29.50 -2.00
N VAL A 246 -23.43 28.70 -1.13
CA VAL A 246 -22.19 29.09 -0.44
C VAL A 246 -21.10 29.39 -1.45
N ALA A 247 -20.88 28.50 -2.40
CA ALA A 247 -19.90 28.67 -3.48
C ALA A 247 -20.16 27.69 -4.63
N LYS A 248 -19.53 27.98 -5.76
CA LYS A 248 -19.29 27.05 -6.86
C LYS A 248 -17.90 27.28 -7.40
N VAL A 249 -17.33 26.32 -8.11
CA VAL A 249 -16.05 26.48 -8.79
C VAL A 249 -16.21 27.46 -9.94
N GLN A 250 -15.33 28.45 -10.02
CA GLN A 250 -15.34 29.55 -10.98
C GLN A 250 -13.98 29.66 -11.69
N ASP A 251 -13.93 30.56 -12.67
CA ASP A 251 -12.68 30.86 -13.39
C ASP A 251 -11.60 31.33 -12.41
N ASN A 252 -10.37 30.86 -12.63
CA ASN A 252 -9.18 31.16 -11.83
C ASN A 252 -9.20 30.65 -10.39
N ASP A 253 -10.12 29.77 -10.02
CA ASP A 253 -10.07 29.11 -8.72
C ASP A 253 -8.95 28.09 -8.64
N ALA A 254 -8.52 27.77 -7.43
CA ALA A 254 -7.67 26.64 -7.14
C ALA A 254 -8.51 25.46 -6.62
N VAL A 255 -8.10 24.26 -7.00
CA VAL A 255 -8.76 23.01 -6.56
C VAL A 255 -7.69 22.05 -6.07
N ILE A 256 -7.90 21.43 -4.91
CA ILE A 256 -7.11 20.28 -4.44
C ILE A 256 -8.05 19.10 -4.27
N PHE A 257 -7.85 18.07 -5.09
CA PHE A 257 -8.56 16.81 -4.97
C PHE A 257 -7.74 15.86 -4.07
N PHE A 258 -8.17 15.67 -2.82
CA PHE A 258 -7.36 15.00 -1.80
C PHE A 258 -7.47 13.46 -1.80
N ASN A 259 -8.21 12.85 -2.71
CA ASN A 259 -8.14 11.40 -2.91
C ASN A 259 -6.74 10.99 -3.41
N PHE A 260 -6.12 10.03 -2.74
CA PHE A 260 -4.80 9.51 -3.12
C PHE A 260 -4.88 8.22 -3.97
N ARG A 261 -6.03 7.54 -4.03
CA ARG A 261 -6.26 6.42 -4.92
C ARG A 261 -6.95 6.92 -6.21
N PRO A 262 -6.34 6.66 -7.40
CA PRO A 262 -6.73 7.32 -8.63
C PRO A 262 -8.04 6.82 -9.25
N ASP A 263 -8.33 5.51 -9.17
CA ASP A 263 -9.34 4.83 -9.98
C ASP A 263 -10.73 5.48 -9.99
N ARG A 264 -11.14 6.08 -8.87
CA ARG A 264 -12.43 6.77 -8.73
C ARG A 264 -12.33 8.29 -8.74
N ALA A 265 -11.14 8.86 -8.88
CA ALA A 265 -10.93 10.30 -9.01
C ALA A 265 -10.81 10.75 -10.47
N ILE A 266 -10.42 9.85 -11.37
CA ILE A 266 -10.10 10.14 -12.77
C ILE A 266 -11.26 10.83 -13.48
N GLN A 267 -12.47 10.32 -13.37
CA GLN A 267 -13.62 10.81 -14.16
C GLN A 267 -13.98 12.24 -13.79
N LEU A 268 -14.20 12.52 -12.50
CA LEU A 268 -14.55 13.88 -12.07
C LEU A 268 -13.38 14.85 -12.33
N ALA A 269 -12.13 14.45 -12.12
CA ALA A 269 -10.98 15.28 -12.44
C ALA A 269 -10.89 15.61 -13.94
N ASN A 270 -11.17 14.63 -14.83
CA ASN A 270 -11.26 14.88 -16.27
C ASN A 270 -12.31 15.91 -16.64
N VAL A 271 -13.48 15.87 -16.01
CA VAL A 271 -14.55 16.86 -16.28
C VAL A 271 -14.07 18.28 -16.04
N PHE A 272 -13.26 18.51 -15.01
CA PHE A 272 -12.74 19.85 -14.69
C PHE A 272 -11.48 20.23 -15.48
N THR A 273 -10.62 19.27 -15.83
CA THR A 273 -9.27 19.57 -16.34
C THR A 273 -9.08 19.27 -17.83
N ASN A 274 -9.83 18.33 -18.39
CA ASN A 274 -9.66 17.93 -19.78
C ASN A 274 -10.51 18.80 -20.71
N GLU A 275 -9.87 19.52 -21.61
CA GLU A 275 -10.57 20.36 -22.60
C GLU A 275 -11.36 19.52 -23.59
N ASP A 276 -10.84 18.37 -23.99
CA ASP A 276 -11.42 17.45 -24.97
C ASP A 276 -12.44 16.47 -24.35
N PHE A 277 -12.91 16.76 -23.13
CA PHE A 277 -13.91 15.92 -22.47
C PHE A 277 -15.22 15.88 -23.24
N MET A 278 -15.71 14.66 -23.52
CA MET A 278 -16.90 14.40 -24.36
C MET A 278 -17.99 13.57 -23.65
N GLY A 279 -17.89 13.34 -22.35
CA GLY A 279 -18.81 12.45 -21.62
C GLY A 279 -20.23 13.01 -21.49
N PHE A 280 -20.36 14.35 -21.36
CA PHE A 280 -21.63 15.08 -21.35
C PHE A 280 -21.38 16.57 -21.68
N ASP A 281 -22.43 17.31 -21.96
CA ASP A 281 -22.34 18.75 -22.19
C ASP A 281 -22.19 19.52 -20.85
N ARG A 282 -21.03 20.17 -20.68
CA ARG A 282 -20.71 20.95 -19.48
C ARG A 282 -21.43 22.32 -19.43
N GLY A 283 -22.28 22.63 -20.43
CA GLY A 283 -22.98 23.88 -20.54
C GLY A 283 -22.13 25.08 -20.98
N GLU A 284 -22.75 26.25 -21.06
CA GLU A 284 -22.06 27.49 -21.45
C GLU A 284 -21.00 27.93 -20.41
N PHE A 285 -21.25 27.66 -19.15
CA PHE A 285 -20.34 28.02 -18.05
C PHE A 285 -19.51 26.83 -17.60
N ARG A 286 -18.34 26.71 -18.17
CA ARG A 286 -17.28 25.81 -17.74
C ARG A 286 -16.19 26.62 -17.05
N PRO A 287 -15.78 26.31 -15.80
CA PRO A 287 -14.67 26.99 -15.14
C PRO A 287 -13.36 26.89 -15.95
N LYS A 288 -12.67 28.00 -16.13
CA LYS A 288 -11.45 28.12 -16.92
C LYS A 288 -10.27 28.53 -16.04
N ASN A 289 -9.06 28.22 -16.52
CA ASN A 289 -7.82 28.61 -15.85
C ASN A 289 -7.76 28.16 -14.38
N LEU A 290 -8.25 26.95 -14.10
CA LEU A 290 -8.17 26.35 -12.77
C LEU A 290 -6.73 25.94 -12.46
N PHE A 291 -6.26 26.20 -11.23
CA PHE A 291 -5.09 25.54 -10.71
C PHE A 291 -5.53 24.26 -10.00
N PHE A 292 -5.48 23.15 -10.72
CA PHE A 292 -6.02 21.86 -10.23
C PHE A 292 -4.89 20.96 -9.75
N VAL A 293 -4.93 20.58 -8.47
CA VAL A 293 -3.97 19.68 -7.82
C VAL A 293 -4.61 18.32 -7.61
N CYS A 294 -3.99 17.29 -8.14
CA CYS A 294 -4.26 15.89 -7.83
C CYS A 294 -3.34 15.44 -6.68
N MET A 295 -3.87 14.78 -5.67
CA MET A 295 -3.06 14.28 -4.57
C MET A 295 -1.96 13.34 -5.06
N THR A 296 -2.29 12.45 -5.99
CA THR A 296 -1.39 11.49 -6.66
C THR A 296 -1.61 11.54 -8.18
N PRO A 297 -0.78 10.91 -9.01
CA PRO A 297 -1.04 10.77 -10.44
C PRO A 297 -2.33 9.99 -10.69
N TYR A 298 -3.33 10.61 -11.37
CA TYR A 298 -4.60 9.97 -11.67
C TYR A 298 -4.56 9.26 -13.04
N SER A 299 -4.36 10.02 -14.11
CA SER A 299 -4.17 9.49 -15.46
C SER A 299 -3.53 10.55 -16.34
N GLU A 300 -3.04 10.15 -17.52
CA GLU A 300 -2.49 11.08 -18.53
C GLU A 300 -3.51 12.04 -19.10
N THR A 301 -4.80 11.69 -19.04
CA THR A 301 -5.91 12.53 -19.54
C THR A 301 -6.27 13.65 -18.56
N VAL A 302 -5.95 13.52 -17.28
CA VAL A 302 -6.18 14.54 -16.26
C VAL A 302 -5.05 15.57 -16.32
N LYS A 303 -5.40 16.83 -16.57
CA LYS A 303 -4.43 17.94 -16.77
C LYS A 303 -4.20 18.76 -15.48
N GLY A 304 -4.13 18.06 -14.33
CA GLY A 304 -3.75 18.66 -13.05
C GLY A 304 -2.26 18.50 -12.74
N VAL A 305 -1.77 19.31 -11.79
CA VAL A 305 -0.45 19.11 -11.18
C VAL A 305 -0.55 18.07 -10.06
N ILE A 306 0.55 17.43 -9.71
CA ILE A 306 0.57 16.29 -8.78
C ILE A 306 1.31 16.67 -7.51
N ALA A 307 0.64 16.55 -6.36
CA ALA A 307 1.23 16.86 -5.05
C ALA A 307 2.24 15.80 -4.60
N TYR A 308 1.91 14.51 -4.78
CA TYR A 308 2.75 13.37 -4.41
C TYR A 308 2.95 12.46 -5.62
N ASN A 309 4.04 12.62 -6.32
CA ASN A 309 4.42 11.75 -7.43
C ASN A 309 4.66 10.32 -6.97
N LYS A 310 4.59 9.36 -7.91
CA LYS A 310 5.02 7.98 -7.64
C LYS A 310 6.46 7.99 -7.13
N THR A 311 6.74 7.19 -6.11
CA THR A 311 8.11 6.98 -5.66
C THR A 311 8.84 6.16 -6.73
N ASP A 312 9.95 6.68 -7.22
CA ASP A 312 10.85 5.91 -8.08
C ASP A 312 11.57 4.85 -7.22
N LEU A 313 11.43 3.59 -7.61
CA LEU A 313 12.08 2.45 -6.97
C LEU A 313 13.31 1.98 -7.75
N SER A 314 14.09 2.90 -8.26
CA SER A 314 15.41 2.63 -8.85
C SER A 314 16.36 1.98 -7.85
N ASN A 315 17.38 1.31 -8.35
CA ASN A 315 18.38 0.61 -7.56
C ASN A 315 17.78 -0.43 -6.59
N THR A 316 16.79 -1.21 -7.08
CA THR A 316 16.37 -2.41 -6.36
C THR A 316 17.49 -3.45 -6.34
N VAL A 317 17.43 -4.43 -5.44
CA VAL A 317 18.46 -5.46 -5.32
C VAL A 317 18.79 -6.14 -6.65
N GLY A 318 17.76 -6.44 -7.47
CA GLY A 318 17.95 -7.04 -8.79
C GLY A 318 18.71 -6.15 -9.77
N GLU A 319 18.41 -4.86 -9.77
CA GLU A 319 19.11 -3.87 -10.59
C GLU A 319 20.56 -3.68 -10.16
N VAL A 320 20.81 -3.60 -8.84
CA VAL A 320 22.18 -3.48 -8.29
C VAL A 320 23.01 -4.71 -8.61
N LEU A 321 22.46 -5.91 -8.50
CA LEU A 321 23.13 -7.15 -8.89
C LEU A 321 23.50 -7.14 -10.38
N ALA A 322 22.55 -6.75 -11.25
CA ALA A 322 22.78 -6.65 -12.70
C ALA A 322 23.87 -5.62 -13.04
N ASN A 323 23.84 -4.44 -12.42
CA ASN A 323 24.83 -3.38 -12.61
C ASN A 323 26.24 -3.80 -12.17
N ASN A 324 26.35 -4.79 -11.28
CA ASN A 324 27.60 -5.41 -10.84
C ASN A 324 27.94 -6.70 -11.60
N ASN A 325 27.23 -7.01 -12.70
CA ASN A 325 27.40 -8.21 -13.54
C ASN A 325 27.27 -9.53 -12.74
N LEU A 326 26.46 -9.54 -11.69
CA LEU A 326 26.16 -10.73 -10.89
C LEU A 326 24.91 -11.43 -11.45
N ARG A 327 25.01 -12.77 -11.50
CA ARG A 327 23.92 -13.63 -11.96
C ARG A 327 22.96 -13.89 -10.82
N GLN A 328 21.66 -13.75 -11.09
CA GLN A 328 20.63 -13.95 -10.10
C GLN A 328 19.52 -14.87 -10.56
N LEU A 329 18.98 -15.65 -9.64
CA LEU A 329 17.85 -16.53 -9.84
C LEU A 329 16.66 -16.08 -8.99
N ARG A 330 15.48 -16.03 -9.59
CA ARG A 330 14.19 -15.87 -8.93
C ARG A 330 13.39 -17.14 -9.11
N ILE A 331 12.89 -17.74 -8.05
CA ILE A 331 12.14 -18.99 -8.13
C ILE A 331 11.01 -19.02 -7.10
N ALA A 332 9.82 -19.35 -7.56
CA ALA A 332 8.63 -19.59 -6.75
C ALA A 332 7.60 -20.39 -7.54
N GLU A 333 6.57 -20.88 -6.84
CA GLU A 333 5.39 -21.39 -7.50
C GLU A 333 4.40 -20.25 -7.87
N THR A 334 3.38 -20.55 -8.71
CA THR A 334 2.49 -19.57 -9.35
C THR A 334 1.98 -18.50 -8.41
N GLU A 335 1.54 -18.86 -7.19
CA GLU A 335 0.93 -17.93 -6.23
C GLU A 335 1.90 -16.83 -5.76
N LYS A 336 3.18 -17.12 -5.72
CA LYS A 336 4.22 -16.21 -5.21
C LYS A 336 5.26 -15.79 -6.24
N TYR A 337 5.11 -16.23 -7.49
CA TYR A 337 6.02 -15.82 -8.57
C TYR A 337 6.02 -14.30 -8.83
N PRO A 338 4.87 -13.59 -8.86
CA PRO A 338 4.87 -12.13 -8.98
C PRO A 338 5.61 -11.44 -7.83
N HIS A 339 5.60 -12.03 -6.64
CA HIS A 339 6.22 -11.44 -5.45
C HIS A 339 7.74 -11.42 -5.55
N VAL A 340 8.36 -12.54 -5.96
CA VAL A 340 9.82 -12.62 -6.16
C VAL A 340 10.30 -11.95 -7.46
N THR A 341 9.40 -11.59 -8.38
CA THR A 341 9.72 -10.94 -9.65
C THR A 341 9.24 -9.49 -9.69
N PHE A 342 8.00 -9.24 -10.03
CA PHE A 342 7.41 -7.91 -10.22
C PHE A 342 7.54 -7.01 -8.98
N PHE A 343 7.02 -7.46 -7.83
CA PHE A 343 7.02 -6.64 -6.62
C PHE A 343 8.44 -6.42 -6.07
N MET A 344 9.25 -7.45 -6.03
CA MET A 344 10.65 -7.33 -5.59
C MET A 344 11.51 -6.48 -6.52
N SER A 345 11.11 -6.34 -7.77
CA SER A 345 11.76 -5.47 -8.76
C SER A 345 11.16 -4.05 -8.81
N GLY A 346 10.38 -3.66 -7.80
CA GLY A 346 9.79 -2.32 -7.72
C GLY A 346 8.70 -2.03 -8.75
N GLY A 347 8.00 -3.08 -9.23
CA GLY A 347 6.96 -2.96 -10.25
C GLY A 347 7.47 -3.10 -11.69
N ARG A 348 8.69 -3.60 -11.87
CA ARG A 348 9.26 -3.87 -13.20
C ARG A 348 8.87 -5.27 -13.68
N GLU A 349 8.30 -5.36 -14.88
CA GLU A 349 7.93 -6.63 -15.53
C GLU A 349 9.13 -7.39 -16.12
N GLY A 350 10.04 -6.68 -16.77
CA GLY A 350 11.16 -7.27 -17.51
C GLY A 350 12.28 -7.78 -16.58
N GLU A 351 12.95 -8.85 -17.02
CA GLU A 351 14.16 -9.37 -16.38
C GLU A 351 15.31 -8.35 -16.42
N PHE A 352 16.15 -8.35 -15.40
CA PHE A 352 17.41 -7.64 -15.40
C PHE A 352 18.48 -8.44 -16.18
N PRO A 353 19.53 -7.79 -16.72
CA PRO A 353 20.66 -8.51 -17.26
C PRO A 353 21.24 -9.50 -16.23
N GLY A 354 21.42 -10.77 -16.64
CA GLY A 354 21.90 -11.83 -15.76
C GLY A 354 20.84 -12.41 -14.80
N GLU A 355 19.58 -11.98 -14.88
CA GLU A 355 18.48 -12.57 -14.14
C GLU A 355 17.90 -13.78 -14.88
N LYS A 356 17.67 -14.85 -14.11
CA LYS A 356 16.91 -16.02 -14.55
C LYS A 356 15.68 -16.18 -13.68
N ARG A 357 14.55 -16.50 -14.27
CA ARG A 357 13.29 -16.76 -13.57
C ARG A 357 12.83 -18.18 -13.77
N ILE A 358 12.43 -18.86 -12.69
CA ILE A 358 11.84 -20.18 -12.74
C ILE A 358 10.45 -20.11 -12.08
N LEU A 359 9.44 -20.41 -12.86
CA LEU A 359 8.06 -20.56 -12.42
C LEU A 359 7.73 -22.04 -12.33
N VAL A 360 7.29 -22.49 -11.17
CA VAL A 360 6.68 -23.81 -10.98
C VAL A 360 5.16 -23.65 -10.81
N ASN A 361 4.37 -24.42 -11.53
CA ASN A 361 2.92 -24.29 -11.42
C ASN A 361 2.43 -24.77 -10.07
N SER A 362 1.58 -23.97 -9.41
CA SER A 362 0.84 -24.41 -8.21
C SER A 362 -0.18 -25.51 -8.56
N PRO A 363 -0.51 -26.41 -7.62
CA PRO A 363 -1.45 -27.48 -7.86
C PRO A 363 -2.86 -26.92 -8.13
N LYS A 364 -3.59 -27.59 -9.03
CA LYS A 364 -4.96 -27.20 -9.40
C LYS A 364 -5.99 -27.81 -8.44
N VAL A 365 -6.02 -27.30 -7.22
CA VAL A 365 -7.00 -27.68 -6.18
C VAL A 365 -7.90 -26.49 -5.85
N ALA A 366 -9.06 -26.76 -5.25
CA ALA A 366 -10.01 -25.70 -4.91
C ALA A 366 -9.45 -24.78 -3.80
N THR A 367 -8.82 -25.38 -2.79
CA THR A 367 -8.14 -24.69 -1.69
C THR A 367 -6.89 -25.50 -1.31
N TYR A 368 -5.85 -24.83 -0.82
CA TYR A 368 -4.55 -25.48 -0.61
C TYR A 368 -4.47 -26.32 0.67
N ASP A 369 -5.44 -26.27 1.56
CA ASP A 369 -5.60 -27.24 2.65
C ASP A 369 -5.82 -28.68 2.16
N LEU A 370 -6.31 -28.84 0.93
CA LEU A 370 -6.49 -30.15 0.27
C LEU A 370 -5.16 -30.73 -0.23
N GLN A 371 -4.14 -29.91 -0.43
CA GLN A 371 -2.79 -30.30 -0.85
C GLN A 371 -1.76 -29.37 -0.20
N PRO A 372 -1.49 -29.51 1.13
CA PRO A 372 -0.63 -28.58 1.87
C PRO A 372 0.83 -28.50 1.40
N GLU A 373 1.34 -29.58 0.82
CA GLU A 373 2.67 -29.61 0.19
C GLU A 373 2.78 -28.69 -1.02
N MET A 374 1.66 -28.31 -1.63
CA MET A 374 1.60 -27.48 -2.84
C MET A 374 2.63 -27.96 -3.88
N SER A 375 3.51 -27.09 -4.36
CA SER A 375 4.59 -27.44 -5.28
C SER A 375 6.00 -27.24 -4.64
N ALA A 376 6.09 -27.31 -3.31
CA ALA A 376 7.36 -27.07 -2.61
C ALA A 376 8.45 -28.05 -3.01
N TYR A 377 8.13 -29.32 -3.25
CA TYR A 377 9.10 -30.32 -3.68
C TYR A 377 9.63 -30.04 -5.10
N GLU A 378 8.77 -29.71 -6.05
CA GLU A 378 9.11 -29.38 -7.41
C GLU A 378 9.94 -28.09 -7.50
N VAL A 379 9.60 -27.08 -6.70
CA VAL A 379 10.40 -25.87 -6.56
C VAL A 379 11.79 -26.21 -6.03
N THR A 380 11.86 -27.06 -5.01
CA THR A 380 13.12 -27.50 -4.41
C THR A 380 13.99 -28.25 -5.41
N ASP A 381 13.44 -29.22 -6.13
CA ASP A 381 14.19 -30.03 -7.11
C ASP A 381 14.72 -29.15 -8.25
N ALA A 382 13.93 -28.21 -8.75
CA ALA A 382 14.38 -27.24 -9.75
C ALA A 382 15.51 -26.33 -9.23
N LEU A 383 15.42 -25.88 -8.00
CA LEU A 383 16.44 -25.04 -7.39
C LEU A 383 17.75 -25.80 -7.12
N LEU A 384 17.67 -27.04 -6.62
CA LEU A 384 18.87 -27.86 -6.36
C LEU A 384 19.68 -28.08 -7.65
N ALA A 385 18.99 -28.34 -8.78
CA ALA A 385 19.63 -28.49 -10.09
C ALA A 385 20.38 -27.19 -10.53
N GLU A 386 19.84 -26.02 -10.21
CA GLU A 386 20.52 -24.73 -10.49
C GLU A 386 21.72 -24.49 -9.60
N ILE A 387 21.63 -24.83 -8.31
CA ILE A 387 22.73 -24.70 -7.35
C ILE A 387 23.88 -25.67 -7.71
N GLU A 388 23.55 -26.91 -8.06
CA GLU A 388 24.56 -27.89 -8.50
C GLU A 388 25.34 -27.42 -9.73
N GLY A 389 24.68 -26.68 -10.61
CA GLY A 389 25.30 -26.11 -11.81
C GLY A 389 26.22 -24.92 -11.59
N ASP A 390 26.37 -24.42 -10.37
CA ASP A 390 27.22 -23.27 -9.98
C ASP A 390 26.98 -22.02 -10.87
N LYS A 391 25.71 -21.77 -11.24
CA LYS A 391 25.35 -20.77 -12.26
C LYS A 391 24.94 -19.42 -11.68
N GLN A 392 24.71 -19.32 -10.36
CA GLN A 392 24.12 -18.17 -9.74
C GLN A 392 25.00 -17.60 -8.64
N ASP A 393 25.05 -16.27 -8.55
CA ASP A 393 25.75 -15.56 -7.48
C ASP A 393 24.76 -15.16 -6.36
N ALA A 394 23.50 -14.87 -6.74
CA ALA A 394 22.40 -14.60 -5.83
C ALA A 394 21.17 -15.43 -6.19
N ILE A 395 20.43 -15.90 -5.17
CA ILE A 395 19.22 -16.69 -5.32
C ILE A 395 18.13 -16.09 -4.45
N ILE A 396 16.92 -15.93 -4.99
CA ILE A 396 15.72 -15.53 -4.24
C ILE A 396 14.65 -16.58 -4.45
N LEU A 397 14.29 -17.24 -3.35
CA LEU A 397 13.31 -18.33 -3.28
C LEU A 397 12.17 -17.91 -2.36
N ASN A 398 10.93 -18.19 -2.77
CA ASN A 398 9.77 -18.11 -1.91
C ASN A 398 9.07 -19.47 -1.84
N PHE A 399 8.79 -19.94 -0.63
CA PHE A 399 7.90 -21.05 -0.34
C PHE A 399 6.54 -20.50 0.08
N ALA A 400 5.53 -20.74 -0.73
CA ALA A 400 4.18 -20.19 -0.58
C ALA A 400 3.35 -20.84 0.53
N ASN A 401 3.72 -22.06 0.94
CA ASN A 401 2.86 -22.95 1.70
C ASN A 401 2.34 -22.38 3.03
N PRO A 402 3.17 -21.77 3.92
CA PRO A 402 2.67 -21.33 5.22
C PRO A 402 1.57 -20.27 5.09
N ASP A 403 1.70 -19.35 4.12
CA ASP A 403 0.68 -18.32 3.85
C ASP A 403 -0.55 -18.90 3.17
N MET A 404 -0.36 -19.57 2.04
CA MET A 404 -1.48 -20.02 1.22
C MET A 404 -2.35 -21.04 1.92
N VAL A 405 -1.77 -21.96 2.69
CA VAL A 405 -2.51 -22.91 3.50
C VAL A 405 -3.06 -22.25 4.77
N GLY A 406 -2.32 -21.32 5.36
CA GLY A 406 -2.76 -20.53 6.52
C GLY A 406 -4.06 -19.77 6.28
N HIS A 407 -4.26 -19.25 5.06
CA HIS A 407 -5.52 -18.61 4.66
C HIS A 407 -6.76 -19.50 4.71
N SER A 408 -6.60 -20.81 4.79
CA SER A 408 -7.72 -21.73 5.01
C SER A 408 -8.32 -21.66 6.42
N GLY A 409 -7.56 -21.14 7.40
CA GLY A 409 -7.94 -21.18 8.80
C GLY A 409 -7.95 -22.60 9.41
N MET A 410 -7.25 -23.55 8.78
CA MET A 410 -7.21 -24.95 9.17
C MET A 410 -5.84 -25.33 9.73
N LEU A 411 -5.77 -25.58 11.04
CA LEU A 411 -4.51 -25.77 11.77
C LEU A 411 -3.69 -26.97 11.27
N GLU A 412 -4.28 -28.15 11.18
CA GLU A 412 -3.58 -29.39 10.80
C GLU A 412 -2.98 -29.33 9.37
N PRO A 413 -3.72 -28.89 8.33
CA PRO A 413 -3.11 -28.69 7.01
C PRO A 413 -1.96 -27.67 7.03
N THR A 414 -2.06 -26.59 7.82
CA THR A 414 -1.01 -25.58 7.91
C THR A 414 0.24 -26.13 8.61
N ILE A 415 0.08 -26.95 9.66
CA ILE A 415 1.18 -27.70 10.27
C ILE A 415 1.89 -28.56 9.21
N LYS A 416 1.13 -29.32 8.44
CA LYS A 416 1.67 -30.17 7.36
C LYS A 416 2.42 -29.35 6.30
N ALA A 417 1.90 -28.18 5.95
CA ALA A 417 2.56 -27.25 5.02
C ALA A 417 3.94 -26.81 5.54
N ILE A 418 4.02 -26.44 6.82
CA ILE A 418 5.28 -26.01 7.45
C ILE A 418 6.28 -27.17 7.52
N GLU A 419 5.85 -28.37 7.88
CA GLU A 419 6.71 -29.56 7.92
C GLU A 419 7.27 -29.92 6.55
N THR A 420 6.47 -29.78 5.49
CA THR A 420 6.93 -29.96 4.10
C THR A 420 7.97 -28.92 3.71
N VAL A 421 7.72 -27.65 4.04
CA VAL A 421 8.68 -26.57 3.77
C VAL A 421 9.96 -26.76 4.58
N ASP A 422 9.89 -27.25 5.81
CA ASP A 422 11.09 -27.52 6.61
C ASP A 422 11.99 -28.61 5.98
N GLU A 423 11.42 -29.68 5.46
CA GLU A 423 12.17 -30.70 4.70
C GLU A 423 12.85 -30.09 3.47
N CYS A 424 12.12 -29.30 2.68
CA CYS A 424 12.64 -28.62 1.51
C CYS A 424 13.75 -27.63 1.89
N LEU A 425 13.55 -26.84 2.96
CA LEU A 425 14.53 -25.91 3.50
C LEU A 425 15.85 -26.61 3.86
N GLY A 426 15.76 -27.76 4.52
CA GLY A 426 16.94 -28.57 4.85
C GLY A 426 17.76 -28.93 3.62
N ARG A 427 17.10 -29.45 2.60
CA ARG A 427 17.75 -29.84 1.33
C ARG A 427 18.43 -28.65 0.64
N VAL A 428 17.78 -27.51 0.58
CA VAL A 428 18.29 -26.29 -0.09
C VAL A 428 19.47 -25.70 0.68
N VAL A 429 19.31 -25.47 1.98
CA VAL A 429 20.33 -24.80 2.80
C VAL A 429 21.58 -25.68 2.93
N ASP A 430 21.44 -26.98 3.14
CA ASP A 430 22.61 -27.88 3.27
C ASP A 430 23.41 -27.94 1.95
N LEU A 431 22.74 -27.90 0.78
CA LEU A 431 23.45 -27.81 -0.50
C LEU A 431 24.18 -26.47 -0.66
N ILE A 432 23.54 -25.34 -0.32
CA ILE A 432 24.15 -23.99 -0.37
C ILE A 432 25.41 -23.96 0.51
N LEU A 433 25.32 -24.45 1.73
CA LEU A 433 26.47 -24.53 2.67
C LEU A 433 27.57 -25.41 2.12
N SER A 434 27.26 -26.56 1.53
CA SER A 434 28.24 -27.47 0.93
C SER A 434 29.02 -26.83 -0.22
N LYS A 435 28.42 -25.86 -0.90
CA LYS A 435 29.05 -25.05 -1.96
C LYS A 435 29.80 -23.83 -1.44
N GLY A 436 29.90 -23.65 -0.10
CA GLY A 436 30.53 -22.49 0.53
C GLY A 436 29.70 -21.20 0.40
N GLY A 437 28.41 -21.33 0.14
CA GLY A 437 27.43 -20.23 0.07
C GLY A 437 26.88 -19.84 1.43
N THR A 438 26.02 -18.84 1.45
CA THR A 438 25.33 -18.34 2.64
C THR A 438 23.84 -18.25 2.36
N ALA A 439 23.00 -18.74 3.27
CA ALA A 439 21.56 -18.57 3.22
C ALA A 439 21.10 -17.51 4.23
N ILE A 440 20.15 -16.68 3.82
CA ILE A 440 19.32 -15.82 4.67
C ILE A 440 17.92 -16.45 4.67
N ILE A 441 17.48 -16.95 5.80
CA ILE A 441 16.16 -17.57 5.98
C ILE A 441 15.29 -16.56 6.70
N THR A 442 14.14 -16.21 6.12
CA THR A 442 13.23 -15.20 6.68
C THR A 442 11.79 -15.45 6.23
N ALA A 443 10.91 -14.51 6.55
CA ALA A 443 9.55 -14.41 6.01
C ALA A 443 9.25 -12.95 5.66
N ASP A 444 8.12 -12.69 5.05
CA ASP A 444 7.69 -11.38 4.58
C ASP A 444 6.55 -10.78 5.41
N HIS A 445 5.78 -11.60 6.10
CA HIS A 445 4.73 -11.25 7.06
C HIS A 445 4.32 -12.48 7.86
N GLY A 446 3.39 -12.33 8.81
CA GLY A 446 2.79 -13.43 9.56
C GLY A 446 1.43 -13.86 9.01
N ASN A 447 1.12 -15.15 9.15
CA ASN A 447 -0.15 -15.78 8.87
C ASN A 447 -0.27 -17.11 9.64
N ALA A 448 0.65 -18.06 9.38
CA ALA A 448 0.64 -19.41 9.93
C ALA A 448 0.89 -19.46 11.46
N ASP A 449 1.34 -18.38 12.04
CA ASP A 449 1.50 -18.22 13.50
C ASP A 449 0.18 -18.03 14.25
N GLU A 450 -0.93 -17.71 13.54
CA GLU A 450 -2.27 -17.62 14.10
C GLU A 450 -3.33 -18.08 13.11
N VAL A 451 -3.49 -19.38 12.96
CA VAL A 451 -4.46 -20.01 12.05
C VAL A 451 -5.85 -20.15 12.68
N THR A 452 -5.90 -20.24 14.01
CA THR A 452 -7.15 -20.22 14.76
C THR A 452 -7.03 -19.30 15.97
N THR A 453 -8.15 -18.68 16.37
CA THR A 453 -8.23 -17.94 17.64
C THR A 453 -8.09 -18.86 18.84
N ILE A 454 -7.94 -18.30 20.05
CA ILE A 454 -7.89 -19.06 21.30
C ILE A 454 -9.19 -19.86 21.50
N GLU A 455 -10.32 -19.35 21.02
CA GLU A 455 -11.63 -20.04 21.08
C GLU A 455 -11.77 -21.12 19.98
N GLY A 456 -10.78 -21.31 19.12
CA GLY A 456 -10.76 -22.29 18.05
C GLY A 456 -11.50 -21.87 16.77
N ASN A 457 -11.85 -20.58 16.62
CA ASN A 457 -12.43 -20.09 15.37
C ASN A 457 -11.36 -19.92 14.30
N PRO A 458 -11.66 -20.20 13.01
CA PRO A 458 -10.72 -19.97 11.92
C PRO A 458 -10.25 -18.52 11.87
N MET A 459 -8.94 -18.33 11.69
CA MET A 459 -8.28 -17.05 11.46
C MET A 459 -7.62 -17.10 10.09
N THR A 460 -8.08 -16.29 9.17
CA THR A 460 -7.63 -16.30 7.77
C THR A 460 -6.86 -15.03 7.37
N ALA A 461 -6.72 -14.08 8.31
CA ALA A 461 -6.00 -12.83 8.10
C ALA A 461 -4.52 -12.98 8.46
N HIS A 462 -3.70 -12.07 7.92
CA HIS A 462 -2.31 -11.94 8.35
C HIS A 462 -2.19 -11.44 9.79
N THR A 463 -1.00 -11.54 10.37
CA THR A 463 -0.69 -11.07 11.71
C THR A 463 0.31 -9.90 11.69
N THR A 464 0.43 -9.20 12.80
CA THR A 464 1.43 -8.13 12.98
C THR A 464 2.69 -8.64 13.69
N ASN A 465 2.80 -9.95 13.93
CA ASN A 465 3.92 -10.55 14.63
C ASN A 465 5.22 -10.42 13.80
N PRO A 466 6.38 -10.29 14.48
CA PRO A 466 7.66 -10.19 13.78
C PRO A 466 8.00 -11.51 13.08
N VAL A 467 8.78 -11.40 12.01
CA VAL A 467 9.26 -12.55 11.26
C VAL A 467 10.69 -12.93 11.64
N PRO A 468 11.09 -14.21 11.53
CA PRO A 468 12.45 -14.63 11.84
C PRO A 468 13.43 -14.16 10.77
N VAL A 469 14.69 -13.99 11.15
CA VAL A 469 15.82 -13.92 10.23
C VAL A 469 16.99 -14.74 10.78
N ILE A 470 17.54 -15.62 9.93
CA ILE A 470 18.72 -16.44 10.22
C ILE A 470 19.73 -16.18 9.09
N VAL A 471 20.98 -15.92 9.42
CA VAL A 471 22.06 -15.81 8.42
C VAL A 471 23.08 -16.93 8.68
N THR A 472 23.24 -17.84 7.74
CA THR A 472 24.12 -19.03 7.90
C THR A 472 25.58 -18.69 7.71
N LYS A 473 26.05 -17.67 8.42
CA LYS A 473 27.44 -17.21 8.41
C LYS A 473 28.00 -17.24 9.83
N GLU A 474 29.07 -17.97 10.02
CA GLU A 474 29.75 -18.06 11.32
C GLU A 474 30.55 -16.79 11.64
N GLY A 475 30.75 -16.53 12.93
CA GLY A 475 31.62 -15.45 13.41
C GLY A 475 31.06 -14.05 13.28
N VAL A 476 29.73 -13.91 13.07
CA VAL A 476 29.03 -12.64 13.06
C VAL A 476 27.87 -12.67 14.05
N THR A 477 27.34 -11.50 14.38
CA THR A 477 26.05 -11.34 15.11
C THR A 477 25.07 -10.58 14.25
N LEU A 478 23.77 -10.64 14.57
CA LEU A 478 22.75 -9.87 13.89
C LEU A 478 22.25 -8.73 14.77
N ARG A 479 21.97 -7.61 14.14
CA ARG A 479 21.37 -6.43 14.76
C ARG A 479 19.91 -6.73 15.13
N GLU A 480 19.51 -6.32 16.32
CA GLU A 480 18.11 -6.31 16.75
C GLU A 480 17.33 -5.15 16.14
N GLY A 481 16.00 -5.29 16.11
CA GLY A 481 15.09 -4.24 15.61
C GLY A 481 15.22 -3.99 14.10
N GLY A 482 15.62 -4.99 13.34
CA GLY A 482 15.65 -4.93 11.88
C GLY A 482 14.27 -4.87 11.24
N ILE A 483 14.24 -4.48 9.98
CA ILE A 483 13.04 -4.40 9.14
C ILE A 483 13.26 -5.16 7.83
N LEU A 484 12.20 -5.42 7.07
CA LEU A 484 12.32 -6.12 5.77
C LEU A 484 13.22 -5.38 4.78
N GLY A 485 13.25 -4.05 4.81
CA GLY A 485 14.13 -3.22 3.99
C GLY A 485 15.64 -3.39 4.27
N ASP A 486 16.01 -4.08 5.33
CA ASP A 486 17.42 -4.38 5.67
C ASP A 486 17.95 -5.63 4.96
N LEU A 487 17.09 -6.44 4.34
CA LEU A 487 17.48 -7.69 3.70
C LEU A 487 18.31 -7.48 2.43
N ALA A 488 17.93 -6.56 1.55
CA ALA A 488 18.75 -6.25 0.36
C ALA A 488 20.13 -5.72 0.72
N PRO A 489 20.28 -4.75 1.65
CA PRO A 489 21.60 -4.36 2.18
C PRO A 489 22.41 -5.53 2.71
N THR A 490 21.79 -6.48 3.39
CA THR A 490 22.46 -7.67 3.92
C THR A 490 22.95 -8.61 2.81
N ILE A 491 22.14 -8.81 1.75
CA ILE A 491 22.55 -9.58 0.56
C ILE A 491 23.75 -8.93 -0.11
N LEU A 492 23.72 -7.61 -0.33
CA LEU A 492 24.80 -6.87 -0.97
C LEU A 492 26.09 -6.89 -0.14
N ASP A 493 25.98 -6.77 1.18
CA ASP A 493 27.10 -6.88 2.11
C ASP A 493 27.78 -8.28 2.02
N LEU A 494 26.98 -9.35 2.02
CA LEU A 494 27.50 -10.73 1.84
C LEU A 494 28.19 -10.95 0.50
N LEU A 495 27.75 -10.25 -0.55
CA LEU A 495 28.35 -10.30 -1.88
C LEU A 495 29.52 -9.31 -2.06
N ASN A 496 29.82 -8.47 -1.06
CA ASN A 496 30.76 -7.35 -1.10
C ASN A 496 30.45 -6.37 -2.24
N VAL A 497 29.20 -6.03 -2.42
CA VAL A 497 28.68 -5.02 -3.35
C VAL A 497 28.37 -3.74 -2.58
N GLU A 498 28.77 -2.61 -3.14
CA GLU A 498 28.52 -1.29 -2.54
C GLU A 498 27.03 -0.99 -2.51
N LEU A 499 26.57 -0.44 -1.39
CA LEU A 499 25.17 -0.09 -1.18
C LEU A 499 24.83 1.22 -1.90
N PRO A 500 23.82 1.27 -2.80
CA PRO A 500 23.43 2.50 -3.44
C PRO A 500 22.75 3.45 -2.44
N VAL A 501 22.85 4.75 -2.70
CA VAL A 501 22.34 5.79 -1.77
C VAL A 501 20.81 5.73 -1.58
N GLU A 502 20.08 5.19 -2.52
CA GLU A 502 18.63 5.02 -2.46
C GLU A 502 18.21 3.94 -1.44
N MET A 503 19.09 2.98 -1.15
CA MET A 503 18.82 1.99 -0.11
C MET A 503 19.14 2.58 1.26
N THR A 504 18.09 2.97 1.99
CA THR A 504 18.21 3.52 3.36
C THR A 504 18.24 2.44 4.44
N GLY A 505 17.94 1.20 4.09
CA GLY A 505 18.13 0.03 4.94
C GLY A 505 19.60 -0.19 5.28
N LYS A 506 19.86 -0.98 6.30
CA LYS A 506 21.23 -1.24 6.81
C LYS A 506 21.46 -2.75 6.89
N THR A 507 22.67 -3.20 6.62
CA THR A 507 23.00 -4.62 6.85
C THR A 507 22.62 -5.05 8.26
N LEU A 508 22.09 -6.25 8.37
CA LEU A 508 21.78 -6.87 9.66
C LEU A 508 23.04 -7.42 10.35
N ILE A 509 24.13 -7.60 9.59
CA ILE A 509 25.36 -8.19 10.08
C ILE A 509 26.15 -7.17 10.91
N GLN A 510 26.49 -7.59 12.14
CA GLN A 510 27.44 -6.91 13.01
C GLN A 510 28.73 -7.75 13.13
N GLN A 511 29.84 -7.08 13.03
CA GLN A 511 31.17 -7.72 13.21
C GLN A 511 31.56 -7.76 14.67
#